data_62c2910692f6767844a41216e0c36012
#
_entry.id   62c2910692f6767844a41216e0c36012
#
_cell.length_a   1.000
_cell.length_b   1.000
_cell.length_c   1.000
_cell.angle_alpha   90.00
_cell.angle_beta   90.00
_cell.angle_gamma   90.00
#
_symmetry.space_group_name_H-M   'P 1'
#
loop_
_entity.id
_entity.type
_entity.pdbx_description
1 polymer ?
#
loop_
_entity_poly.entity_id
_entity_poly.type
_entity_poly.pdbx_seq_one_letter_code
_entity_poly.pdbx_strand_id
1 'polypeptide(L)'
;IKSIKRHNRRAKLHLVINGDATDGDHHRTTQIATGHEGVHVGCAIESLRVPLALKPDSVHVIRGTSAHVGRAGGLEEGMAKALKGMGWPVVEDPDTGTLSSYTRNIKVGDFVFDVKHHGRMGRRAHTKGPYMRWYAQDIFFNYLMDGEDPPDLAIRSHFHQFADSGDIHKVKTRAVALPAWQLATEYVHRVAESLADVGLVYFEVDDDDYRMGKILFTPDRPTTVEVG
;
A
#
# COMPACT_ATOMS: atom_id res chain seq x y z
N ILE A 1 -7.43 -5.30 12.99
CA ILE A 1 -8.12 -5.80 11.79
C ILE A 1 -9.45 -6.48 12.16
N LYS A 2 -9.47 -7.52 13.02
CA LYS A 2 -10.73 -8.21 13.42
C LYS A 2 -11.78 -7.26 14.03
N SER A 3 -11.37 -6.19 14.73
CA SER A 3 -12.29 -5.19 15.29
C SER A 3 -12.99 -4.38 14.20
N ILE A 4 -12.30 -4.01 13.12
CA ILE A 4 -12.87 -3.27 12.00
C ILE A 4 -14.06 -4.04 11.41
N LYS A 5 -13.89 -5.32 11.09
CA LYS A 5 -14.99 -6.15 10.55
C LYS A 5 -16.12 -6.40 11.56
N ARG A 6 -15.85 -6.41 12.87
CA ARG A 6 -16.89 -6.56 13.90
C ARG A 6 -17.87 -5.38 13.93
N HIS A 7 -17.36 -4.17 13.71
CA HIS A 7 -18.20 -2.96 13.65
C HIS A 7 -19.00 -2.90 12.34
N ASN A 8 -18.46 -3.44 11.26
CA ASN A 8 -19.01 -3.35 9.90
C ASN A 8 -19.38 -4.74 9.33
N ARG A 9 -20.19 -5.53 10.06
CA ARG A 9 -20.48 -6.93 9.72
C ARG A 9 -21.15 -7.13 8.35
N ARG A 10 -21.90 -6.14 7.87
CA ARG A 10 -22.66 -6.19 6.60
C ARG A 10 -21.93 -5.52 5.44
N ALA A 11 -20.88 -4.76 5.73
CA ALA A 11 -20.10 -4.08 4.70
C ALA A 11 -19.29 -5.10 3.87
N LYS A 12 -19.20 -4.86 2.58
CA LYS A 12 -18.23 -5.54 1.71
C LYS A 12 -16.81 -5.14 2.11
N LEU A 13 -15.90 -6.09 2.06
CA LEU A 13 -14.50 -5.88 2.38
C LEU A 13 -13.65 -6.02 1.13
N HIS A 14 -12.98 -4.95 0.74
CA HIS A 14 -12.04 -4.92 -0.36
C HIS A 14 -10.62 -4.88 0.21
N LEU A 15 -9.81 -5.90 -0.10
CA LEU A 15 -8.41 -5.96 0.32
C LEU A 15 -7.52 -5.45 -0.81
N VAL A 16 -6.68 -4.47 -0.51
CA VAL A 16 -5.70 -3.94 -1.47
C VAL A 16 -4.30 -4.24 -0.96
N ILE A 17 -3.52 -4.96 -1.75
CA ILE A 17 -2.10 -5.24 -1.53
C ILE A 17 -1.34 -4.27 -2.42
N ASN A 18 -0.78 -3.21 -1.83
CA ASN A 18 -0.25 -2.09 -2.59
C ASN A 18 1.27 -2.18 -2.82
N GLY A 19 1.71 -3.30 -3.42
CA GLY A 19 3.06 -3.49 -3.90
C GLY A 19 4.09 -3.89 -2.84
N ASP A 20 5.23 -4.39 -3.32
CA ASP A 20 6.36 -4.89 -2.53
C ASP A 20 5.94 -5.97 -1.51
N ALA A 21 5.00 -6.83 -1.90
CA ALA A 21 4.54 -7.95 -1.09
C ALA A 21 5.57 -9.08 -0.99
N THR A 22 6.55 -9.11 -1.89
CA THR A 22 7.68 -10.04 -1.91
C THR A 22 8.98 -9.29 -1.59
N ASP A 23 9.98 -9.99 -1.04
CA ASP A 23 11.26 -9.35 -0.71
C ASP A 23 12.17 -9.21 -1.94
N GLY A 24 12.23 -10.21 -2.79
CA GLY A 24 13.06 -10.19 -3.99
C GLY A 24 14.57 -10.10 -3.72
N ASP A 25 15.37 -10.19 -4.78
CA ASP A 25 16.82 -9.95 -4.72
C ASP A 25 17.11 -8.49 -5.07
N HIS A 26 17.24 -7.64 -4.05
CA HIS A 26 17.40 -6.21 -4.21
C HIS A 26 18.67 -5.68 -3.55
N HIS A 27 19.23 -4.62 -4.16
CA HIS A 27 20.39 -3.87 -3.63
C HIS A 27 21.63 -4.69 -3.28
N ARG A 28 21.76 -5.93 -3.80
CA ARG A 28 22.83 -6.90 -3.44
C ARG A 28 22.93 -7.09 -1.91
N THR A 29 21.81 -7.04 -1.22
CA THR A 29 21.77 -7.27 0.21
C THR A 29 22.00 -8.73 0.53
N THR A 30 22.66 -8.98 1.66
CA THR A 30 22.76 -10.33 2.26
C THR A 30 21.56 -10.63 3.15
N GLN A 31 20.70 -9.67 3.38
CA GLN A 31 19.48 -9.75 4.20
C GLN A 31 18.31 -10.32 3.39
N ILE A 32 18.54 -11.43 2.71
CA ILE A 32 17.53 -12.12 1.91
C ILE A 32 17.28 -13.51 2.54
N ALA A 33 16.02 -13.85 2.73
CA ALA A 33 15.66 -15.14 3.35
C ALA A 33 16.02 -16.31 2.45
N THR A 34 15.96 -16.13 1.14
CA THR A 34 16.24 -17.17 0.12
C THR A 34 16.38 -16.54 -1.26
N GLY A 35 17.10 -17.21 -2.17
CA GLY A 35 17.12 -16.87 -3.60
C GLY A 35 15.99 -17.53 -4.42
N HIS A 36 15.09 -18.29 -3.79
CA HIS A 36 14.03 -19.01 -4.50
C HIS A 36 12.75 -18.19 -4.59
N GLU A 37 12.38 -17.77 -5.77
CA GLU A 37 11.18 -16.96 -6.06
C GLU A 37 9.89 -17.58 -5.50
N GLY A 38 9.72 -18.90 -5.64
CA GLY A 38 8.53 -19.60 -5.11
C GLY A 38 8.41 -19.52 -3.60
N VAL A 39 9.53 -19.45 -2.86
CA VAL A 39 9.53 -19.26 -1.39
C VAL A 39 9.14 -17.83 -1.05
N HIS A 40 9.63 -16.83 -1.80
CA HIS A 40 9.18 -15.44 -1.62
C HIS A 40 7.66 -15.30 -1.78
N VAL A 41 7.09 -15.90 -2.81
CA VAL A 41 5.63 -15.94 -3.03
C VAL A 41 4.92 -16.62 -1.87
N GLY A 42 5.44 -17.75 -1.38
CA GLY A 42 4.89 -18.45 -0.22
C GLY A 42 4.89 -17.60 1.05
N CYS A 43 6.01 -16.92 1.34
CA CYS A 43 6.14 -15.99 2.47
C CYS A 43 5.16 -14.83 2.37
N ALA A 44 5.00 -14.24 1.16
CA ALA A 44 4.04 -13.18 0.91
C ALA A 44 2.60 -13.65 1.20
N ILE A 45 2.21 -14.82 0.71
CA ILE A 45 0.88 -15.39 0.98
C ILE A 45 0.67 -15.65 2.48
N GLU A 46 1.67 -16.18 3.19
CA GLU A 46 1.56 -16.41 4.64
C GLU A 46 1.43 -15.09 5.41
N SER A 47 2.12 -14.04 5.00
CA SER A 47 1.98 -12.70 5.61
C SER A 47 0.55 -12.16 5.48
N LEU A 48 -0.16 -12.54 4.44
CA LEU A 48 -1.55 -12.15 4.18
C LEU A 48 -2.59 -13.03 4.91
N ARG A 49 -2.17 -14.07 5.63
CA ARG A 49 -3.09 -15.02 6.30
C ARG A 49 -4.10 -14.31 7.20
N VAL A 50 -3.69 -13.30 7.94
CA VAL A 50 -4.59 -12.59 8.87
C VAL A 50 -5.63 -11.73 8.14
N PRO A 51 -5.28 -10.85 7.17
CA PRO A 51 -6.29 -10.12 6.41
C PRO A 51 -7.17 -11.04 5.55
N LEU A 52 -6.64 -12.10 4.96
CA LEU A 52 -7.43 -13.06 4.19
C LEU A 52 -8.43 -13.83 5.06
N ALA A 53 -8.11 -14.12 6.33
CA ALA A 53 -9.04 -14.74 7.27
C ALA A 53 -10.30 -13.90 7.54
N LEU A 54 -10.32 -12.63 7.16
CA LEU A 54 -11.51 -11.77 7.19
C LEU A 54 -12.48 -12.04 6.04
N LYS A 55 -12.11 -12.90 5.10
CA LYS A 55 -12.89 -13.26 3.90
C LYS A 55 -13.26 -12.01 3.10
N PRO A 56 -12.30 -11.36 2.45
CA PRO A 56 -12.58 -10.20 1.61
C PRO A 56 -13.46 -10.59 0.42
N ASP A 57 -14.32 -9.66 0.02
CA ASP A 57 -15.21 -9.79 -1.16
C ASP A 57 -14.43 -9.53 -2.46
N SER A 58 -13.32 -8.83 -2.41
CA SER A 58 -12.34 -8.71 -3.50
C SER A 58 -10.92 -8.54 -2.97
N VAL A 59 -9.94 -8.97 -3.76
CA VAL A 59 -8.51 -8.79 -3.50
C VAL A 59 -7.89 -8.12 -4.72
N HIS A 60 -7.29 -6.96 -4.52
CA HIS A 60 -6.59 -6.19 -5.55
C HIS A 60 -5.08 -6.25 -5.29
N VAL A 61 -4.31 -6.60 -6.31
CA VAL A 61 -2.84 -6.68 -6.23
C VAL A 61 -2.23 -5.62 -7.12
N ILE A 62 -1.51 -4.70 -6.52
CA ILE A 62 -0.75 -3.65 -7.19
C ILE A 62 0.72 -4.05 -7.24
N ARG A 63 1.39 -3.82 -8.37
CA ARG A 63 2.80 -4.14 -8.55
C ARG A 63 3.69 -3.09 -7.91
N GLY A 64 4.68 -3.56 -7.17
CA GLY A 64 5.65 -2.73 -6.48
C GLY A 64 6.90 -2.43 -7.29
N THR A 65 8.00 -2.24 -6.58
CA THR A 65 9.31 -1.91 -7.11
C THR A 65 9.92 -3.14 -7.79
N SER A 66 10.44 -2.99 -9.00
CA SER A 66 11.05 -4.09 -9.76
C SER A 66 12.17 -4.83 -9.00
N ALA A 67 12.86 -4.15 -8.11
CA ALA A 67 13.85 -4.74 -7.22
C ALA A 67 13.27 -5.81 -6.28
N HIS A 68 12.05 -5.59 -5.77
CA HIS A 68 11.37 -6.51 -4.86
C HIS A 68 10.52 -7.55 -5.59
N VAL A 69 9.89 -7.17 -6.70
CA VAL A 69 8.85 -7.99 -7.34
C VAL A 69 9.30 -8.66 -8.64
N GLY A 70 10.59 -8.55 -8.98
CA GLY A 70 11.15 -9.12 -10.19
C GLY A 70 10.75 -8.38 -11.47
N ARG A 71 11.18 -8.91 -12.61
CA ARG A 71 10.90 -8.31 -13.92
C ARG A 71 9.39 -8.24 -14.16
N ALA A 72 8.92 -7.06 -14.54
CA ALA A 72 7.50 -6.79 -14.84
C ALA A 72 6.52 -7.17 -13.72
N GLY A 73 6.95 -7.20 -12.46
CA GLY A 73 6.10 -7.57 -11.33
C GLY A 73 5.74 -9.07 -11.29
N GLY A 74 6.62 -9.93 -11.83
CA GLY A 74 6.35 -11.36 -12.00
C GLY A 74 6.06 -12.11 -10.71
N LEU A 75 6.71 -11.74 -9.59
CA LEU A 75 6.47 -12.38 -8.30
C LEU A 75 5.08 -12.03 -7.73
N GLU A 76 4.64 -10.79 -7.86
CA GLU A 76 3.30 -10.39 -7.42
C GLU A 76 2.21 -10.94 -8.33
N GLU A 77 2.45 -11.02 -9.63
CA GLU A 77 1.55 -11.74 -10.53
C GLU A 77 1.46 -13.23 -10.17
N GLY A 78 2.60 -13.86 -9.83
CA GLY A 78 2.65 -15.24 -9.32
C GLY A 78 1.87 -15.41 -8.01
N MET A 79 2.03 -14.49 -7.06
CA MET A 79 1.27 -14.45 -5.81
C MET A 79 -0.23 -14.31 -6.08
N ALA A 80 -0.62 -13.40 -6.96
CA ALA A 80 -2.02 -13.17 -7.33
C ALA A 80 -2.65 -14.43 -7.97
N LYS A 81 -1.92 -15.12 -8.86
CA LYS A 81 -2.34 -16.39 -9.44
C LYS A 81 -2.51 -17.50 -8.39
N ALA A 82 -1.57 -17.60 -7.45
CA ALA A 82 -1.65 -18.56 -6.37
C ALA A 82 -2.85 -18.29 -5.46
N LEU A 83 -3.09 -17.04 -5.08
CA LEU A 83 -4.27 -16.64 -4.30
C LEU A 83 -5.56 -16.98 -5.04
N LYS A 84 -5.66 -16.69 -6.34
CA LYS A 84 -6.83 -17.03 -7.16
C LYS A 84 -7.03 -18.57 -7.22
N GLY A 85 -5.94 -19.32 -7.40
CA GLY A 85 -5.97 -20.79 -7.37
C GLY A 85 -6.41 -21.39 -6.03
N MET A 86 -6.18 -20.68 -4.92
CA MET A 86 -6.69 -21.03 -3.59
C MET A 86 -8.16 -20.63 -3.37
N GLY A 87 -8.81 -20.04 -4.37
CA GLY A 87 -10.22 -19.62 -4.31
C GLY A 87 -10.44 -18.22 -3.75
N TRP A 88 -9.41 -17.40 -3.60
CA TRP A 88 -9.59 -16.01 -3.19
C TRP A 88 -10.11 -15.15 -4.35
N PRO A 89 -10.98 -14.17 -4.10
CA PRO A 89 -11.62 -13.34 -5.13
C PRO A 89 -10.66 -12.27 -5.67
N VAL A 90 -9.56 -12.70 -6.28
CA VAL A 90 -8.58 -11.78 -6.89
C VAL A 90 -9.17 -11.17 -8.14
N VAL A 91 -9.14 -9.84 -8.20
CA VAL A 91 -9.72 -9.06 -9.31
C VAL A 91 -8.72 -8.98 -10.45
N GLU A 92 -9.17 -9.39 -11.63
CA GLU A 92 -8.43 -9.30 -12.88
C GLU A 92 -8.44 -7.85 -13.39
N ASP A 93 -7.35 -7.44 -14.01
CA ASP A 93 -7.25 -6.16 -14.68
C ASP A 93 -7.99 -6.26 -16.02
N PRO A 94 -9.01 -5.42 -16.27
CA PRO A 94 -9.86 -5.55 -17.45
C PRO A 94 -9.13 -5.28 -18.76
N ASP A 95 -8.08 -4.46 -18.73
CA ASP A 95 -7.37 -4.03 -19.94
C ASP A 95 -6.29 -5.04 -20.36
N THR A 96 -5.63 -5.66 -19.37
CA THR A 96 -4.47 -6.54 -19.61
C THR A 96 -4.77 -8.02 -19.37
N GLY A 97 -5.86 -8.37 -18.68
CA GLY A 97 -6.18 -9.73 -18.27
C GLY A 97 -5.23 -10.30 -17.21
N THR A 98 -4.36 -9.46 -16.60
CA THR A 98 -3.47 -9.88 -15.52
C THR A 98 -4.14 -9.75 -14.15
N LEU A 99 -3.64 -10.49 -13.15
CA LEU A 99 -4.18 -10.44 -11.79
C LEU A 99 -3.53 -9.38 -10.91
N SER A 100 -2.50 -8.71 -11.45
CA SER A 100 -1.83 -7.59 -10.82
C SER A 100 -1.61 -6.46 -11.81
N SER A 101 -1.58 -5.21 -11.36
CA SER A 101 -1.38 -4.02 -12.20
C SER A 101 -0.50 -2.99 -11.51
N TYR A 102 0.16 -2.11 -12.28
CA TYR A 102 0.97 -1.01 -11.72
C TYR A 102 0.12 0.11 -11.14
N THR A 103 -1.08 0.27 -11.65
CA THR A 103 -2.05 1.27 -11.20
C THR A 103 -3.45 0.70 -11.32
N ARG A 104 -4.35 1.12 -10.44
CA ARG A 104 -5.75 0.70 -10.49
C ARG A 104 -6.64 1.77 -9.89
N ASN A 105 -7.68 2.14 -10.61
CA ASN A 105 -8.79 2.91 -10.07
C ASN A 105 -9.83 1.95 -9.51
N ILE A 106 -10.12 2.05 -8.22
CA ILE A 106 -11.09 1.20 -7.52
C ILE A 106 -12.25 2.09 -7.10
N LYS A 107 -13.43 1.84 -7.64
CA LYS A 107 -14.65 2.55 -7.24
C LYS A 107 -15.36 1.78 -6.13
N VAL A 108 -15.62 2.46 -5.01
CA VAL A 108 -16.39 1.93 -3.87
C VAL A 108 -17.47 2.97 -3.53
N GLY A 109 -18.74 2.61 -3.70
CA GLY A 109 -19.80 3.60 -3.68
C GLY A 109 -19.57 4.65 -4.78
N ASP A 110 -19.62 5.90 -4.44
CA ASP A 110 -19.33 7.00 -5.37
C ASP A 110 -17.87 7.48 -5.35
N PHE A 111 -17.05 6.90 -4.46
CA PHE A 111 -15.65 7.30 -4.30
C PHE A 111 -14.71 6.49 -5.18
N VAL A 112 -13.76 7.18 -5.80
CA VAL A 112 -12.71 6.60 -6.65
C VAL A 112 -11.36 6.67 -5.93
N PHE A 113 -10.74 5.51 -5.76
CA PHE A 113 -9.41 5.32 -5.19
C PHE A 113 -8.41 5.08 -6.32
N ASP A 114 -7.52 6.04 -6.61
CA ASP A 114 -6.36 5.84 -7.49
C ASP A 114 -5.23 5.20 -6.67
N VAL A 115 -4.97 3.93 -6.93
CA VAL A 115 -4.00 3.13 -6.19
C VAL A 115 -2.77 2.83 -7.04
N LYS A 116 -1.60 3.23 -6.54
CA LYS A 116 -0.27 2.95 -7.11
C LYS A 116 0.70 2.67 -5.97
N HIS A 117 1.70 1.81 -6.23
CA HIS A 117 2.75 1.59 -5.24
C HIS A 117 3.63 2.84 -5.08
N HIS A 118 4.17 3.34 -6.18
CA HIS A 118 5.03 4.51 -6.17
C HIS A 118 4.25 5.82 -6.09
N GLY A 119 4.83 6.78 -5.41
CA GLY A 119 4.31 8.13 -5.28
C GLY A 119 5.44 9.13 -5.06
N ARG A 120 5.07 10.28 -4.49
CA ARG A 120 6.04 11.31 -4.08
C ARG A 120 5.80 11.67 -2.63
N MET A 121 6.86 11.81 -1.85
CA MET A 121 6.81 12.26 -0.46
C MET A 121 8.05 13.05 -0.09
N GLY A 122 7.88 14.04 0.80
CA GLY A 122 9.02 14.80 1.35
C GLY A 122 9.91 13.91 2.23
N ARG A 123 11.22 14.01 2.05
CA ARG A 123 12.19 13.19 2.81
C ARG A 123 12.29 13.59 4.28
N ARG A 124 12.11 14.88 4.61
CA ARG A 124 12.22 15.40 5.97
C ARG A 124 10.87 15.40 6.66
N ALA A 125 10.83 15.13 7.97
CA ALA A 125 9.59 15.01 8.74
C ALA A 125 8.65 16.22 8.56
N HIS A 126 9.20 17.44 8.63
CA HIS A 126 8.43 18.68 8.50
C HIS A 126 7.97 19.00 7.06
N THR A 127 8.51 18.32 6.05
CA THR A 127 8.11 18.51 4.64
C THR A 127 7.11 17.48 4.14
N LYS A 128 6.84 16.41 4.88
CA LYS A 128 5.96 15.32 4.44
C LYS A 128 4.54 15.81 4.19
N GLY A 129 3.90 16.44 5.16
CA GLY A 129 2.55 16.96 5.04
C GLY A 129 2.39 17.99 3.90
N PRO A 130 3.18 19.08 3.87
CA PRO A 130 3.14 20.02 2.76
C PRO A 130 3.36 19.37 1.39
N TYR A 131 4.28 18.41 1.31
CA TYR A 131 4.57 17.72 0.05
C TYR A 131 3.40 16.86 -0.41
N MET A 132 2.74 16.16 0.51
CA MET A 132 1.53 15.37 0.19
C MET A 132 0.38 16.27 -0.30
N ARG A 133 0.26 17.49 0.24
CA ARG A 133 -0.72 18.47 -0.24
C ARG A 133 -0.44 18.91 -1.68
N TRP A 134 0.79 19.23 -2.01
CA TRP A 134 1.16 19.54 -3.40
C TRP A 134 0.96 18.36 -4.33
N TYR A 135 1.32 17.17 -3.88
CA TYR A 135 1.14 15.95 -4.67
C TYR A 135 -0.34 15.65 -4.96
N ALA A 136 -1.23 15.87 -3.98
CA ALA A 136 -2.67 15.76 -4.18
C ALA A 136 -3.19 16.77 -5.21
N GLN A 137 -2.71 18.01 -5.15
CA GLN A 137 -3.03 19.05 -6.13
C GLN A 137 -2.53 18.69 -7.53
N ASP A 138 -1.29 18.20 -7.65
CA ASP A 138 -0.73 17.77 -8.93
C ASP A 138 -1.59 16.67 -9.57
N ILE A 139 -2.02 15.67 -8.80
CA ILE A 139 -2.90 14.61 -9.30
C ILE A 139 -4.23 15.20 -9.76
N PHE A 140 -4.86 16.02 -8.93
CA PHE A 140 -6.15 16.64 -9.23
C PHE A 140 -6.09 17.44 -10.53
N PHE A 141 -5.09 18.31 -10.70
CA PHE A 141 -4.98 19.14 -11.90
C PHE A 141 -4.59 18.34 -13.14
N ASN A 142 -3.77 17.28 -13.00
CA ASN A 142 -3.43 16.44 -14.15
C ASN A 142 -4.68 15.76 -14.72
N TYR A 143 -5.53 15.17 -13.88
CA TYR A 143 -6.79 14.59 -14.33
C TYR A 143 -7.69 15.62 -15.05
N LEU A 144 -7.83 16.82 -14.47
CA LEU A 144 -8.62 17.88 -15.11
C LEU A 144 -8.04 18.33 -16.46
N MET A 145 -6.69 18.41 -16.56
CA MET A 145 -6.04 18.76 -17.83
C MET A 145 -6.24 17.69 -18.92
N ASP A 146 -6.32 16.42 -18.50
CA ASP A 146 -6.59 15.29 -19.39
C ASP A 146 -8.10 15.16 -19.71
N GLY A 147 -8.95 16.00 -19.12
CA GLY A 147 -10.40 15.97 -19.31
C GLY A 147 -11.09 14.83 -18.55
N GLU A 148 -10.44 14.29 -17.54
CA GLU A 148 -10.92 13.20 -16.71
C GLU A 148 -11.37 13.69 -15.32
N ASP A 149 -12.25 12.92 -14.68
CA ASP A 149 -12.73 13.20 -13.34
C ASP A 149 -11.64 12.81 -12.31
N PRO A 150 -11.16 13.74 -11.47
CA PRO A 150 -10.13 13.42 -10.51
C PRO A 150 -10.57 12.38 -9.48
N PRO A 151 -9.67 11.48 -9.01
CA PRO A 151 -9.99 10.55 -7.95
C PRO A 151 -10.24 11.28 -6.62
N ASP A 152 -11.04 10.67 -5.74
CA ASP A 152 -11.26 11.17 -4.38
C ASP A 152 -10.05 10.92 -3.50
N LEU A 153 -9.43 9.74 -3.66
CA LEU A 153 -8.25 9.33 -2.90
C LEU A 153 -7.14 8.83 -3.81
N ALA A 154 -5.92 9.34 -3.60
CA ALA A 154 -4.70 8.85 -4.21
C ALA A 154 -3.88 8.08 -3.16
N ILE A 155 -3.87 6.74 -3.26
CA ILE A 155 -3.21 5.85 -2.31
C ILE A 155 -1.84 5.45 -2.84
N ARG A 156 -0.80 5.67 -2.02
CA ARG A 156 0.60 5.40 -2.37
C ARG A 156 1.29 4.63 -1.25
N SER A 157 2.34 3.88 -1.58
CA SER A 157 3.18 3.10 -0.66
C SER A 157 4.67 3.44 -0.84
N HIS A 158 5.57 2.48 -0.73
CA HIS A 158 7.00 2.57 -0.98
C HIS A 158 7.83 3.30 0.08
N PHE A 159 7.28 4.29 0.74
CA PHE A 159 8.04 5.14 1.70
C PHE A 159 8.13 4.57 3.10
N HIS A 160 7.39 3.50 3.40
CA HIS A 160 7.29 2.87 4.73
C HIS A 160 6.90 3.85 5.84
N GLN A 161 6.18 4.92 5.49
CA GLN A 161 5.76 5.95 6.44
C GLN A 161 4.37 6.45 6.08
N PHE A 162 3.56 6.61 7.12
CA PHE A 162 2.26 7.22 6.96
C PHE A 162 2.38 8.72 6.74
N ALA A 163 1.72 9.22 5.72
CA ALA A 163 1.53 10.65 5.49
C ALA A 163 0.19 10.90 4.81
N ASP A 164 -0.39 12.06 5.07
CA ASP A 164 -1.72 12.41 4.64
C ASP A 164 -1.75 13.89 4.25
N SER A 165 -2.29 14.22 3.10
CA SER A 165 -2.47 15.60 2.66
C SER A 165 -3.51 16.35 3.48
N GLY A 166 -4.41 15.62 4.12
CA GLY A 166 -5.66 16.19 4.62
C GLY A 166 -6.53 16.77 3.50
N ASP A 167 -7.62 17.39 3.88
CA ASP A 167 -8.51 18.05 2.94
C ASP A 167 -7.90 19.37 2.46
N ILE A 168 -8.07 19.66 1.17
CA ILE A 168 -7.57 20.87 0.52
C ILE A 168 -8.75 21.61 -0.08
N HIS A 169 -8.89 22.88 0.27
CA HIS A 169 -10.00 23.68 -0.25
C HIS A 169 -10.06 23.68 -1.78
N LYS A 170 -11.21 23.32 -2.35
CA LYS A 170 -11.47 23.19 -3.81
C LYS A 170 -10.65 22.12 -4.53
N VAL A 171 -9.98 21.23 -3.83
CA VAL A 171 -9.29 20.08 -4.41
C VAL A 171 -9.96 18.83 -3.87
N LYS A 172 -10.64 18.08 -4.74
CA LYS A 172 -11.36 16.85 -4.39
C LYS A 172 -10.38 15.78 -3.89
N THR A 173 -9.25 15.65 -4.54
CA THR A 173 -8.29 14.57 -4.28
C THR A 173 -7.56 14.74 -2.96
N ARG A 174 -7.58 13.70 -2.13
CA ARG A 174 -6.75 13.53 -0.94
C ARG A 174 -5.68 12.48 -1.19
N ALA A 175 -4.42 12.78 -0.93
CA ALA A 175 -3.31 11.85 -1.10
C ALA A 175 -2.89 11.25 0.25
N VAL A 176 -2.75 9.92 0.27
CA VAL A 176 -2.37 9.15 1.47
C VAL A 176 -1.22 8.22 1.14
N ALA A 177 -0.11 8.37 1.86
CA ALA A 177 0.99 7.41 1.85
C ALA A 177 0.79 6.39 2.97
N LEU A 178 0.92 5.11 2.63
CA LEU A 178 0.66 3.99 3.53
C LEU A 178 1.90 3.62 4.35
N PRO A 179 1.71 3.11 5.58
CA PRO A 179 2.75 2.43 6.33
C PRO A 179 3.12 1.10 5.64
N ALA A 180 4.17 0.45 6.10
CA ALA A 180 4.60 -0.86 5.62
C ALA A 180 4.19 -2.00 6.57
N TRP A 181 4.34 -3.24 6.11
CA TRP A 181 4.31 -4.44 6.94
C TRP A 181 5.71 -5.03 7.10
N GLN A 182 6.69 -4.16 7.13
CA GLN A 182 8.10 -4.51 7.21
C GLN A 182 8.79 -3.66 8.27
N LEU A 183 9.61 -4.27 9.09
CA LEU A 183 10.55 -3.57 9.96
C LEU A 183 11.70 -2.99 9.13
N ALA A 184 12.46 -2.07 9.73
CA ALA A 184 13.61 -1.48 9.08
C ALA A 184 14.64 -2.56 8.71
N THR A 185 15.02 -2.60 7.43
CA THR A 185 16.10 -3.44 6.92
C THR A 185 17.45 -2.75 7.11
N GLU A 186 18.55 -3.49 6.92
CA GLU A 186 19.90 -2.92 6.93
C GLU A 186 20.01 -1.73 5.95
N TYR A 187 19.43 -1.85 4.77
CA TYR A 187 19.40 -0.77 3.80
C TYR A 187 18.70 0.48 4.34
N VAL A 188 17.54 0.34 4.96
CA VAL A 188 16.78 1.45 5.54
C VAL A 188 17.57 2.11 6.67
N HIS A 189 18.24 1.34 7.53
CA HIS A 189 19.12 1.89 8.58
C HIS A 189 20.27 2.75 8.04
N ARG A 190 20.74 2.49 6.83
CA ARG A 190 21.81 3.27 6.18
C ARG A 190 21.32 4.54 5.49
N VAL A 191 20.07 4.57 5.02
CA VAL A 191 19.56 5.65 4.15
C VAL A 191 18.48 6.51 4.78
N ALA A 192 17.92 6.10 5.90
CA ALA A 192 16.79 6.79 6.56
C ALA A 192 17.09 7.10 8.02
N GLU A 193 16.83 8.33 8.43
CA GLU A 193 16.91 8.78 9.83
C GLU A 193 15.64 8.42 10.63
N SER A 194 14.53 8.19 9.94
CA SER A 194 13.23 7.88 10.56
C SER A 194 12.95 6.38 10.55
N LEU A 195 12.39 5.89 11.64
CA LEU A 195 11.87 4.53 11.70
C LEU A 195 10.69 4.37 10.75
N ALA A 196 10.50 3.16 10.22
CA ALA A 196 9.32 2.81 9.44
C ALA A 196 8.08 2.79 10.33
N ASP A 197 6.96 3.28 9.81
CA ASP A 197 5.64 3.04 10.39
C ASP A 197 5.17 1.65 9.94
N VAL A 198 4.90 0.76 10.89
CA VAL A 198 4.38 -0.57 10.60
C VAL A 198 2.88 -0.59 10.85
N GLY A 199 2.09 -1.03 9.88
CA GLY A 199 0.65 -1.05 10.09
C GLY A 199 -0.18 -1.05 8.81
N LEU A 200 -1.42 -0.61 8.94
CA LEU A 200 -2.37 -0.51 7.84
C LEU A 200 -3.25 0.73 7.96
N VAL A 201 -3.79 1.13 6.82
CA VAL A 201 -4.85 2.13 6.70
C VAL A 201 -6.10 1.41 6.18
N TYR A 202 -7.26 1.82 6.65
CA TYR A 202 -8.54 1.37 6.13
C TYR A 202 -9.48 2.54 5.89
N PHE A 203 -10.40 2.35 4.98
CA PHE A 203 -11.44 3.31 4.67
C PHE A 203 -12.80 2.64 4.86
N GLU A 204 -13.67 3.29 5.60
CA GLU A 204 -15.07 2.94 5.72
C GLU A 204 -15.83 3.88 4.79
N VAL A 205 -16.44 3.34 3.75
CA VAL A 205 -17.18 4.11 2.74
C VAL A 205 -18.67 3.89 2.98
N ASP A 206 -19.38 5.00 3.09
CA ASP A 206 -20.84 5.08 3.11
C ASP A 206 -21.31 5.82 1.86
N ASP A 207 -22.61 5.94 1.62
CA ASP A 207 -23.15 6.49 0.37
C ASP A 207 -22.61 7.90 0.07
N ASP A 208 -22.50 8.77 1.08
CA ASP A 208 -22.15 10.18 0.91
C ASP A 208 -20.79 10.58 1.54
N ASP A 209 -20.10 9.67 2.23
CA ASP A 209 -18.89 10.00 2.98
C ASP A 209 -17.93 8.81 3.08
N TYR A 210 -16.68 9.09 3.37
CA TYR A 210 -15.70 8.06 3.77
C TYR A 210 -14.95 8.47 5.04
N ARG A 211 -14.61 7.48 5.84
CA ARG A 211 -13.80 7.65 7.04
C ARG A 211 -12.51 6.87 6.91
N MET A 212 -11.39 7.55 7.13
CA MET A 212 -10.09 6.91 7.17
C MET A 212 -9.72 6.54 8.61
N GLY A 213 -9.41 5.27 8.82
CA GLY A 213 -8.80 4.79 10.06
C GLY A 213 -7.42 4.21 9.79
N LYS A 214 -6.59 4.21 10.83
CA LYS A 214 -5.24 3.63 10.77
C LYS A 214 -4.91 2.85 12.03
N ILE A 215 -4.14 1.79 11.86
CA ILE A 215 -3.54 1.03 12.96
C ILE A 215 -2.04 1.06 12.69
N LEU A 216 -1.31 1.82 13.53
CA LEU A 216 0.12 1.99 13.38
C LEU A 216 0.84 1.45 14.61
N PHE A 217 1.97 0.82 14.35
CA PHE A 217 2.97 0.44 15.34
C PHE A 217 4.31 1.05 14.89
N THR A 218 4.89 1.88 15.75
CA THR A 218 6.23 2.41 15.52
C THR A 218 7.19 1.61 16.40
N PRO A 219 8.19 0.95 15.83
CA PRO A 219 9.18 0.21 16.61
C PRO A 219 9.91 1.12 17.60
N ASP A 220 10.26 0.57 18.75
CA ASP A 220 11.06 1.28 19.73
C ASP A 220 12.44 1.63 19.18
N ARG A 221 12.98 2.77 19.59
CA ARG A 221 14.38 3.11 19.33
C ARG A 221 15.29 2.20 20.16
N PRO A 222 16.53 1.95 19.70
CA PRO A 222 17.49 1.22 20.48
C PRO A 222 17.65 1.79 21.90
N THR A 223 17.74 0.91 22.87
CA THR A 223 17.96 1.29 24.27
C THR A 223 19.28 2.03 24.44
N THR A 224 19.26 3.15 25.16
CA THR A 224 20.47 3.87 25.52
C THR A 224 21.34 3.01 26.44
N VAL A 225 22.61 2.83 26.10
CA VAL A 225 23.59 2.19 26.96
C VAL A 225 24.36 3.27 27.70
N GLU A 226 24.26 3.27 29.04
CA GLU A 226 25.06 4.14 29.88
C GLU A 226 26.44 3.56 30.00
N VAL A 227 27.46 4.33 29.65
CA VAL A 227 28.88 4.00 29.90
C VAL A 227 29.38 4.89 31.04
N GLY A 228 29.72 4.26 32.17
CA GLY A 228 30.28 4.93 33.33
C GLY A 228 31.74 5.39 33.10
#